data_5c488c549a0c024be8ee423bc91715ba
#
_entry.id   5c488c549a0c024be8ee423bc91715ba
#
_cell.length_a   1.000
_cell.length_b   1.000
_cell.length_c   1.000
_cell.angle_alpha   90.00
_cell.angle_beta   90.00
_cell.angle_gamma   90.00
#
_symmetry.space_group_name_H-M   'P 1'
#
loop_
_entity.id
_entity.type
_entity.pdbx_description
1 polymer ?
#
loop_
_entity_poly.entity_id
_entity_poly.type
_entity_poly.pdbx_seq_one_letter_code
_entity_poly.pdbx_strand_id
1 'polypeptide(L)'
;QADCVMVSIHSHELGGLRKDVPAEFLVTFARACIDAGANVVLGHGPHVLRGIERYHGGAIFYSLGNFLFENDTTTHQPADFYEKYGLPHDAQVGAGMDCRSKNGTVGLGVNPNVWHSVVACWSMENGEIGLIKLHPITLHQELPRYRRGLPALTEDETVLHELAELCKPFGTELSIRDGIGYV
;
A
#
# COMPACT_ATOMS: atom_id res chain seq x y z
N GLN A 1 -27.75 5.43 10.69
CA GLN A 1 -26.69 6.37 11.08
C GLN A 1 -25.50 5.55 11.54
N ALA A 2 -24.29 5.89 11.09
CA ALA A 2 -23.03 5.27 11.53
C ALA A 2 -22.24 6.30 12.35
N ASP A 3 -21.48 5.83 13.34
CA ASP A 3 -20.62 6.69 14.17
C ASP A 3 -19.30 7.03 13.44
N CYS A 4 -18.90 6.17 12.50
CA CYS A 4 -17.73 6.38 11.64
C CYS A 4 -18.04 5.90 10.22
N VAL A 5 -17.73 6.73 9.24
CA VAL A 5 -17.85 6.40 7.82
C VAL A 5 -16.46 6.32 7.20
N MET A 6 -16.13 5.15 6.66
CA MET A 6 -14.89 4.92 5.92
C MET A 6 -15.19 4.60 4.46
N VAL A 7 -14.51 5.28 3.55
CA VAL A 7 -14.59 5.04 2.11
C VAL A 7 -13.34 4.30 1.67
N SER A 8 -13.50 3.15 1.03
CA SER A 8 -12.42 2.36 0.44
C SER A 8 -12.43 2.51 -1.06
N ILE A 9 -11.29 2.86 -1.67
CA ILE A 9 -11.17 3.04 -3.11
C ILE A 9 -9.95 2.33 -3.68
N HIS A 10 -10.18 1.52 -4.72
CA HIS A 10 -9.13 0.85 -5.49
C HIS A 10 -8.78 1.66 -6.73
N SER A 11 -7.52 2.12 -6.85
CA SER A 11 -7.06 2.93 -7.98
C SER A 11 -5.59 2.68 -8.27
N HIS A 12 -5.29 2.25 -9.50
CA HIS A 12 -3.93 2.08 -10.02
C HIS A 12 -3.39 3.33 -10.72
N GLU A 13 -4.23 4.31 -10.99
CA GLU A 13 -3.89 5.51 -11.76
C GLU A 13 -2.82 6.33 -11.04
N LEU A 14 -1.95 6.91 -11.84
CA LEU A 14 -0.73 7.58 -11.39
C LEU A 14 -0.84 9.10 -11.57
N GLY A 15 -0.21 9.84 -10.66
CA GLY A 15 0.13 11.25 -10.88
C GLY A 15 1.40 11.35 -11.73
N GLY A 16 1.24 11.45 -13.05
CA GLY A 16 2.36 11.43 -13.99
C GLY A 16 2.93 10.01 -14.17
N LEU A 17 4.24 9.82 -13.98
CA LEU A 17 4.94 8.55 -14.20
C LEU A 17 5.28 7.80 -12.90
N ARG A 18 4.96 8.38 -11.74
CA ARG A 18 5.33 7.85 -10.42
C ARG A 18 4.17 7.10 -9.77
N LYS A 19 4.41 5.87 -9.29
CA LYS A 19 3.41 5.06 -8.59
C LYS A 19 3.02 5.61 -7.21
N ASP A 20 3.95 6.26 -6.55
CA ASP A 20 3.82 6.85 -5.22
C ASP A 20 3.10 8.21 -5.22
N VAL A 21 2.76 8.75 -6.39
CA VAL A 21 1.96 9.96 -6.53
C VAL A 21 0.54 9.58 -6.97
N PRO A 22 -0.51 9.95 -6.22
CA PRO A 22 -1.89 9.69 -6.62
C PRO A 22 -2.29 10.55 -7.81
N ALA A 23 -3.16 10.00 -8.66
CA ALA A 23 -3.76 10.78 -9.75
C ALA A 23 -4.64 11.91 -9.21
N GLU A 24 -4.75 13.02 -9.95
CA GLU A 24 -5.49 14.22 -9.54
C GLU A 24 -6.96 13.93 -9.21
N PHE A 25 -7.62 13.08 -10.01
CA PHE A 25 -9.00 12.71 -9.74
C PHE A 25 -9.17 12.00 -8.40
N LEU A 26 -8.20 11.17 -7.99
CA LEU A 26 -8.24 10.47 -6.72
C LEU A 26 -8.16 11.43 -5.54
N VAL A 27 -7.31 12.46 -5.65
CA VAL A 27 -7.21 13.53 -4.65
C VAL A 27 -8.54 14.28 -4.54
N THR A 28 -9.10 14.70 -5.69
CA THR A 28 -10.37 15.39 -5.75
C THR A 28 -11.51 14.55 -5.17
N PHE A 29 -11.60 13.27 -5.56
CA PHE A 29 -12.62 12.35 -5.05
C PHE A 29 -12.50 12.11 -3.55
N ALA A 30 -11.29 11.86 -3.05
CA ALA A 30 -11.07 11.57 -1.64
C ALA A 30 -11.45 12.76 -0.75
N ARG A 31 -11.07 13.98 -1.13
CA ARG A 31 -11.47 15.21 -0.43
C ARG A 31 -12.99 15.41 -0.47
N ALA A 32 -13.62 15.19 -1.62
CA ALA A 32 -15.08 15.27 -1.73
C ALA A 32 -15.80 14.25 -0.85
N CYS A 33 -15.23 13.06 -0.63
CA CYS A 33 -15.78 12.08 0.32
C CYS A 33 -15.74 12.62 1.75
N ILE A 34 -14.64 13.24 2.18
CA ILE A 34 -14.57 13.86 3.52
C ILE A 34 -15.56 15.03 3.62
N ASP A 35 -15.63 15.90 2.62
CA ASP A 35 -16.60 17.00 2.59
C ASP A 35 -18.06 16.54 2.63
N ALA A 36 -18.33 15.33 2.11
CA ALA A 36 -19.63 14.67 2.18
C ALA A 36 -19.91 13.95 3.51
N GLY A 37 -18.97 13.98 4.46
CA GLY A 37 -19.16 13.42 5.81
C GLY A 37 -18.46 12.09 6.07
N ALA A 38 -17.57 11.62 5.20
CA ALA A 38 -16.68 10.51 5.53
C ALA A 38 -15.61 10.96 6.53
N ASN A 39 -15.26 10.08 7.48
CA ASN A 39 -14.19 10.34 8.44
C ASN A 39 -12.82 9.90 7.91
N VAL A 40 -12.80 8.82 7.12
CA VAL A 40 -11.56 8.24 6.58
C VAL A 40 -11.76 7.82 5.13
N VAL A 41 -10.75 8.09 4.28
CA VAL A 41 -10.65 7.49 2.94
C VAL A 41 -9.42 6.60 2.89
N LEU A 42 -9.60 5.35 2.48
CA LEU A 42 -8.57 4.33 2.37
C LEU A 42 -8.35 4.00 0.88
N GLY A 43 -7.27 4.54 0.30
CA GLY A 43 -6.82 4.21 -1.04
C GLY A 43 -5.95 2.96 -1.07
N HIS A 44 -6.10 2.16 -2.12
CA HIS A 44 -5.27 0.99 -2.39
C HIS A 44 -5.18 0.71 -3.90
N GLY A 45 -4.31 -0.21 -4.33
CA GLY A 45 -4.12 -0.60 -5.73
C GLY A 45 -2.69 -0.43 -6.27
N PRO A 46 -1.94 0.66 -6.00
CA PRO A 46 -0.64 0.89 -6.61
C PRO A 46 0.46 -0.04 -6.08
N HIS A 47 0.19 -0.78 -5.00
CA HIS A 47 1.14 -1.67 -4.31
C HIS A 47 2.35 -0.97 -3.67
N VAL A 48 2.31 0.33 -3.49
CA VAL A 48 3.33 1.14 -2.82
C VAL A 48 2.64 2.15 -1.91
N LEU A 49 3.37 2.67 -0.94
CA LEU A 49 2.90 3.77 -0.11
C LEU A 49 2.66 5.02 -0.97
N ARG A 50 1.63 5.77 -0.62
CA ARG A 50 1.36 7.14 -1.05
C ARG A 50 1.14 8.01 0.17
N GLY A 51 1.20 9.31 0.01
CA GLY A 51 1.05 10.26 1.11
C GLY A 51 -0.25 10.08 1.91
N ILE A 52 -0.23 10.63 3.11
CA ILE A 52 -1.39 10.76 4.00
C ILE A 52 -1.76 12.24 4.05
N GLU A 53 -3.05 12.53 4.04
CA GLU A 53 -3.56 13.89 4.17
C GLU A 53 -4.50 14.00 5.37
N ARG A 54 -4.26 15.01 6.21
CA ARG A 54 -5.23 15.49 7.20
C ARG A 54 -6.09 16.54 6.53
N TYR A 55 -7.39 16.27 6.38
CA TYR A 55 -8.28 17.15 5.64
C TYR A 55 -9.62 17.30 6.36
N HIS A 56 -10.00 18.53 6.74
CA HIS A 56 -11.26 18.90 7.37
C HIS A 56 -11.70 17.98 8.52
N GLY A 57 -10.77 17.65 9.44
CA GLY A 57 -11.01 16.76 10.57
C GLY A 57 -10.97 15.26 10.25
N GLY A 58 -10.90 14.89 8.98
CA GLY A 58 -10.74 13.52 8.51
C GLY A 58 -9.30 13.14 8.16
N ALA A 59 -9.12 11.89 7.72
CA ALA A 59 -7.85 11.38 7.25
C ALA A 59 -8.01 10.68 5.89
N ILE A 60 -7.09 10.98 4.96
CA ILE A 60 -7.02 10.36 3.65
C ILE A 60 -5.69 9.61 3.55
N PHE A 61 -5.74 8.31 3.38
CA PHE A 61 -4.61 7.46 3.07
C PHE A 61 -4.66 7.15 1.58
N TYR A 62 -3.81 7.79 0.77
CA TYR A 62 -3.84 7.59 -0.69
C TYR A 62 -3.35 6.22 -1.13
N SER A 63 -2.54 5.54 -0.33
CA SER A 63 -2.27 4.10 -0.32
C SER A 63 -1.41 3.73 0.88
N LEU A 64 -1.77 2.65 1.55
CA LEU A 64 -0.96 2.07 2.63
C LEU A 64 0.03 0.99 2.14
N GLY A 65 0.12 0.76 0.81
CA GLY A 65 0.95 -0.29 0.25
C GLY A 65 0.33 -1.68 0.38
N ASN A 66 1.16 -2.71 0.43
CA ASN A 66 0.73 -4.09 0.64
C ASN A 66 0.77 -4.47 2.11
N PHE A 67 -0.26 -5.14 2.61
CA PHE A 67 -0.22 -5.83 3.89
C PHE A 67 0.24 -7.29 3.72
N LEU A 68 -0.16 -7.91 2.61
CA LEU A 68 0.27 -9.26 2.19
C LEU A 68 0.71 -9.19 0.72
N PHE A 69 1.79 -9.90 0.38
CA PHE A 69 2.26 -9.98 -1.00
C PHE A 69 2.73 -11.40 -1.34
N GLU A 70 1.78 -12.34 -1.40
CA GLU A 70 2.02 -13.76 -1.59
C GLU A 70 1.86 -14.22 -3.05
N ASN A 71 2.25 -13.43 -4.03
CA ASN A 71 2.22 -13.81 -5.45
C ASN A 71 2.95 -15.13 -5.74
N ASP A 72 4.00 -15.40 -4.97
CA ASP A 72 4.88 -16.55 -5.20
C ASP A 72 4.40 -17.84 -4.55
N THR A 73 3.40 -17.76 -3.67
CA THR A 73 2.86 -18.90 -2.91
C THR A 73 1.51 -19.37 -3.43
N THR A 74 1.03 -18.79 -4.53
CA THR A 74 -0.20 -19.20 -5.21
C THR A 74 -0.10 -20.67 -5.61
N THR A 75 -1.08 -21.48 -5.20
CA THR A 75 -1.07 -22.93 -5.44
C THR A 75 -1.56 -23.34 -6.83
N HIS A 76 -2.35 -22.47 -7.49
CA HIS A 76 -2.94 -22.73 -8.79
C HIS A 76 -2.92 -21.45 -9.66
N GLN A 77 -2.80 -21.65 -10.95
CA GLN A 77 -2.98 -20.62 -11.97
C GLN A 77 -3.97 -21.11 -13.04
N PRO A 78 -4.75 -20.22 -13.67
CA PRO A 78 -5.64 -20.62 -14.73
C PRO A 78 -4.89 -21.07 -16.00
N ALA A 79 -5.55 -21.82 -16.88
CA ALA A 79 -4.92 -22.40 -18.07
C ALA A 79 -4.30 -21.33 -18.99
N ASP A 80 -4.99 -20.20 -19.18
CA ASP A 80 -4.53 -19.08 -20.01
C ASP A 80 -3.23 -18.43 -19.47
N PHE A 81 -2.96 -18.54 -18.16
CA PHE A 81 -1.67 -18.12 -17.59
C PHE A 81 -0.52 -18.96 -18.15
N TYR A 82 -0.68 -20.30 -18.20
CA TYR A 82 0.33 -21.20 -18.75
C TYR A 82 0.51 -21.02 -20.26
N GLU A 83 -0.59 -20.91 -20.99
CA GLU A 83 -0.60 -20.64 -22.44
C GLU A 83 0.14 -19.34 -22.78
N LYS A 84 -0.10 -18.28 -22.02
CA LYS A 84 0.57 -16.97 -22.17
C LYS A 84 2.09 -17.06 -22.10
N TYR A 85 2.61 -17.98 -21.28
CA TYR A 85 4.05 -18.15 -21.09
C TYR A 85 4.61 -19.37 -21.84
N GLY A 86 3.82 -20.02 -22.69
CA GLY A 86 4.24 -21.16 -23.47
C GLY A 86 4.58 -22.41 -22.63
N LEU A 87 3.92 -22.55 -21.48
CA LEU A 87 4.12 -23.66 -20.56
C LEU A 87 3.01 -24.70 -20.71
N PRO A 88 3.30 -26.00 -20.51
CA PRO A 88 2.27 -27.02 -20.44
C PRO A 88 1.37 -26.80 -19.21
N HIS A 89 0.09 -27.22 -19.29
CA HIS A 89 -0.90 -26.97 -18.23
C HIS A 89 -0.61 -27.72 -16.92
N ASP A 90 0.24 -28.73 -16.95
CA ASP A 90 0.72 -29.48 -15.79
C ASP A 90 2.05 -28.94 -15.22
N ALA A 91 2.58 -27.83 -15.77
CA ALA A 91 3.76 -27.18 -15.24
C ALA A 91 3.52 -26.69 -13.80
N GLN A 92 4.56 -26.73 -12.99
CA GLN A 92 4.49 -26.15 -11.65
C GLN A 92 4.26 -24.63 -11.71
N VAL A 93 3.46 -24.11 -10.79
CA VAL A 93 3.16 -22.68 -10.70
C VAL A 93 4.45 -21.85 -10.62
N GLY A 94 5.46 -22.33 -9.88
CA GLY A 94 6.76 -21.68 -9.76
C GLY A 94 7.44 -21.44 -11.10
N ALA A 95 7.36 -22.39 -12.04
CA ALA A 95 7.92 -22.22 -13.39
C ALA A 95 7.21 -21.09 -14.17
N GLY A 96 5.89 -20.99 -14.02
CA GLY A 96 5.11 -19.89 -14.60
C GLY A 96 5.48 -18.53 -13.99
N MET A 97 5.68 -18.49 -12.69
CA MET A 97 6.12 -17.27 -11.99
C MET A 97 7.54 -16.85 -12.39
N ASP A 98 8.44 -17.83 -12.64
CA ASP A 98 9.78 -17.56 -13.15
C ASP A 98 9.74 -16.97 -14.57
N CYS A 99 8.91 -17.52 -15.46
CA CYS A 99 8.68 -16.97 -16.78
C CYS A 99 8.12 -15.54 -16.70
N ARG A 100 7.08 -15.31 -15.89
CA ARG A 100 6.44 -14.01 -15.69
C ARG A 100 7.41 -12.94 -15.21
N SER A 101 8.23 -13.31 -14.24
CA SER A 101 9.19 -12.38 -13.62
C SER A 101 10.56 -12.35 -14.29
N LYS A 102 10.78 -13.12 -15.38
CA LYS A 102 12.09 -13.35 -15.99
C LYS A 102 13.13 -13.72 -14.93
N ASN A 103 12.83 -14.73 -14.15
CA ASN A 103 13.64 -15.18 -13.00
C ASN A 103 13.86 -14.08 -11.95
N GLY A 104 12.83 -13.31 -11.64
CA GLY A 104 12.89 -12.26 -10.62
C GLY A 104 13.59 -10.97 -11.03
N THR A 105 13.72 -10.70 -12.34
CA THR A 105 14.36 -9.47 -12.85
C THR A 105 13.38 -8.38 -13.28
N VAL A 106 12.09 -8.71 -13.42
CA VAL A 106 11.04 -7.76 -13.81
C VAL A 106 9.76 -7.96 -12.97
N GLY A 107 8.89 -6.95 -13.01
CA GLY A 107 7.59 -6.98 -12.36
C GLY A 107 7.57 -6.31 -11.00
N LEU A 108 6.45 -6.43 -10.28
CA LEU A 108 6.26 -5.75 -8.99
C LEU A 108 7.29 -6.16 -7.95
N GLY A 109 7.66 -7.43 -7.88
CA GLY A 109 8.53 -7.96 -6.85
C GLY A 109 9.99 -7.47 -6.89
N VAL A 110 10.43 -6.79 -7.97
CA VAL A 110 11.78 -6.19 -8.03
C VAL A 110 11.81 -4.76 -7.47
N ASN A 111 10.66 -4.12 -7.29
CA ASN A 111 10.59 -2.81 -6.68
C ASN A 111 10.60 -2.95 -5.15
N PRO A 112 11.63 -2.44 -4.44
CA PRO A 112 11.70 -2.57 -2.98
C PRO A 112 10.51 -1.95 -2.26
N ASN A 113 9.93 -0.85 -2.78
CA ASN A 113 8.80 -0.15 -2.16
C ASN A 113 7.50 -0.98 -2.13
N VAL A 114 7.43 -2.09 -2.88
CA VAL A 114 6.31 -3.04 -2.83
C VAL A 114 6.34 -3.92 -1.57
N TRP A 115 7.52 -4.01 -0.95
CA TRP A 115 7.79 -4.86 0.22
C TRP A 115 7.78 -4.11 1.55
N HIS A 116 7.44 -2.81 1.50
CA HIS A 116 7.29 -1.96 2.68
C HIS A 116 5.85 -1.47 2.80
N SER A 117 5.37 -1.32 4.02
CA SER A 117 4.06 -0.77 4.31
C SER A 117 3.99 -0.22 5.73
N VAL A 118 2.83 0.27 6.13
CA VAL A 118 2.55 0.66 7.50
C VAL A 118 1.19 0.14 7.95
N VAL A 119 1.09 -0.17 9.24
CA VAL A 119 -0.20 -0.35 9.91
C VAL A 119 -0.58 0.97 10.57
N ALA A 120 -1.69 1.55 10.14
CA ALA A 120 -2.21 2.79 10.69
C ALA A 120 -3.22 2.49 11.80
N CYS A 121 -3.01 3.09 12.98
CA CYS A 121 -3.91 3.07 14.12
C CYS A 121 -4.32 4.49 14.45
N TRP A 122 -5.61 4.75 14.67
CA TRP A 122 -6.10 6.07 15.05
C TRP A 122 -7.22 5.98 16.07
N SER A 123 -7.42 7.07 16.81
CA SER A 123 -8.63 7.32 17.61
C SER A 123 -9.60 8.22 16.85
N MET A 124 -10.87 8.20 17.26
CA MET A 124 -11.86 9.17 16.81
C MET A 124 -12.48 9.82 18.04
N GLU A 125 -12.52 11.16 18.04
CA GLU A 125 -13.06 11.96 19.13
C GLU A 125 -13.99 13.03 18.56
N ASN A 126 -15.23 13.09 19.05
CA ASN A 126 -16.25 14.05 18.62
C ASN A 126 -16.49 14.07 17.08
N GLY A 127 -16.34 12.93 16.40
CA GLY A 127 -16.52 12.81 14.95
C GLY A 127 -15.29 13.14 14.12
N GLU A 128 -14.17 13.53 14.73
CA GLU A 128 -12.93 13.84 14.07
C GLU A 128 -11.86 12.76 14.31
N ILE A 129 -10.97 12.58 13.36
CA ILE A 129 -9.84 11.66 13.50
C ILE A 129 -8.78 12.32 14.39
N GLY A 130 -8.48 11.68 15.50
CA GLY A 130 -7.42 12.07 16.42
C GLY A 130 -6.02 11.72 15.92
N LEU A 131 -5.11 11.44 16.86
CA LEU A 131 -3.74 11.07 16.55
C LEU A 131 -3.67 9.77 15.76
N ILE A 132 -2.95 9.78 14.65
CA ILE A 132 -2.66 8.61 13.83
C ILE A 132 -1.26 8.10 14.19
N LYS A 133 -1.15 6.82 14.52
CA LYS A 133 0.12 6.11 14.74
C LYS A 133 0.37 5.17 13.57
N LEU A 134 1.58 5.19 13.04
CA LEU A 134 2.00 4.42 11.87
C LEU A 134 3.12 3.47 12.29
N HIS A 135 2.81 2.18 12.31
CA HIS A 135 3.76 1.12 12.62
C HIS A 135 4.35 0.58 11.32
N PRO A 136 5.65 0.75 11.07
CA PRO A 136 6.27 0.26 9.83
C PRO A 136 6.32 -1.26 9.82
N ILE A 137 6.06 -1.84 8.64
CA ILE A 137 6.16 -3.27 8.41
C ILE A 137 7.01 -3.57 7.18
N THR A 138 7.68 -4.71 7.23
CA THR A 138 8.36 -5.33 6.08
C THR A 138 7.62 -6.58 5.63
N LEU A 139 7.67 -6.87 4.34
CA LEU A 139 7.17 -8.11 3.74
C LEU A 139 8.31 -9.04 3.34
N HIS A 140 9.52 -8.77 3.82
CA HIS A 140 10.68 -9.66 3.70
C HIS A 140 11.09 -10.02 2.27
N GLN A 141 11.35 -8.99 1.43
CA GLN A 141 11.86 -9.20 0.05
C GLN A 141 13.10 -10.12 0.01
N GLU A 142 13.95 -10.03 1.03
CA GLU A 142 15.21 -10.74 1.18
C GLU A 142 15.05 -12.24 1.43
N LEU A 143 13.87 -12.68 1.89
CA LEU A 143 13.63 -14.09 2.17
C LEU A 143 13.40 -14.91 0.90
N PRO A 144 13.63 -16.23 0.96
CA PRO A 144 13.26 -17.13 -0.12
C PRO A 144 11.77 -17.01 -0.48
N ARG A 145 11.44 -17.24 -1.75
CA ARG A 145 10.09 -17.08 -2.33
C ARG A 145 8.97 -17.65 -1.45
N TYR A 146 9.15 -18.81 -0.85
CA TYR A 146 8.14 -19.51 -0.04
C TYR A 146 7.98 -18.95 1.38
N ARG A 147 8.74 -17.93 1.76
CA ARG A 147 8.72 -17.31 3.10
C ARG A 147 8.48 -15.82 3.10
N ARG A 148 8.62 -15.17 1.96
CA ARG A 148 8.43 -13.72 1.85
C ARG A 148 6.97 -13.37 1.60
N GLY A 149 6.59 -12.13 1.83
CA GLY A 149 5.26 -11.59 1.56
C GLY A 149 4.33 -11.53 2.78
N LEU A 150 4.72 -12.14 3.90
CA LEU A 150 4.00 -12.01 5.18
C LEU A 150 4.49 -10.78 5.94
N PRO A 151 3.59 -10.01 6.58
CA PRO A 151 3.97 -8.80 7.29
C PRO A 151 4.68 -9.10 8.62
N ALA A 152 5.70 -8.33 8.91
CA ALA A 152 6.30 -8.26 10.24
C ALA A 152 6.59 -6.80 10.60
N LEU A 153 6.44 -6.44 11.86
CA LEU A 153 6.91 -5.14 12.34
C LEU A 153 8.42 -5.03 12.10
N THR A 154 8.87 -3.84 11.76
CA THR A 154 10.30 -3.56 11.56
C THR A 154 10.72 -2.35 12.40
N GLU A 155 11.98 -2.34 12.81
CA GLU A 155 12.62 -1.18 13.45
C GLU A 155 13.28 -0.25 12.40
N ASP A 156 13.23 -0.61 11.11
CA ASP A 156 13.76 0.22 10.03
C ASP A 156 12.84 1.42 9.78
N GLU A 157 13.29 2.60 10.20
CA GLU A 157 12.57 3.86 10.05
C GLU A 157 12.59 4.41 8.62
N THR A 158 13.34 3.81 7.68
CA THR A 158 13.42 4.26 6.29
C THR A 158 12.04 4.39 5.67
N VAL A 159 11.14 3.42 5.94
CA VAL A 159 9.74 3.43 5.47
C VAL A 159 8.98 4.67 5.95
N LEU A 160 9.20 5.07 7.21
CA LEU A 160 8.55 6.25 7.80
C LEU A 160 9.12 7.55 7.24
N HIS A 161 10.45 7.61 7.00
CA HIS A 161 11.09 8.75 6.37
C HIS A 161 10.60 8.95 4.92
N GLU A 162 10.50 7.87 4.15
CA GLU A 162 9.93 7.92 2.80
C GLU A 162 8.47 8.40 2.82
N LEU A 163 7.66 7.87 3.74
CA LEU A 163 6.26 8.27 3.88
C LEU A 163 6.13 9.75 4.29
N ALA A 164 7.02 10.24 5.15
CA ALA A 164 7.05 11.67 5.53
C ALA A 164 7.24 12.56 4.30
N GLU A 165 8.16 12.21 3.37
CA GLU A 165 8.34 12.94 2.13
C GLU A 165 7.08 12.90 1.24
N LEU A 166 6.39 11.76 1.18
CA LEU A 166 5.15 11.60 0.42
C LEU A 166 3.97 12.38 1.02
N CYS A 167 4.01 12.71 2.32
CA CYS A 167 2.99 13.50 3.00
C CYS A 167 3.14 15.02 2.77
N LYS A 168 4.35 15.51 2.50
CA LYS A 168 4.64 16.95 2.33
C LYS A 168 3.75 17.66 1.28
N PRO A 169 3.49 17.09 0.08
CA PRO A 169 2.63 17.72 -0.91
C PRO A 169 1.19 17.97 -0.43
N PHE A 170 0.77 17.28 0.62
CA PHE A 170 -0.55 17.39 1.24
C PHE A 170 -0.55 18.26 2.49
N GLY A 171 0.57 18.90 2.82
CA GLY A 171 0.71 19.73 4.01
C GLY A 171 0.65 18.94 5.33
N THR A 172 0.81 17.63 5.28
CA THR A 172 0.78 16.76 6.46
C THR A 172 2.20 16.54 6.97
N GLU A 173 2.42 16.89 8.23
CA GLU A 173 3.68 16.64 8.92
C GLU A 173 3.62 15.26 9.59
N LEU A 174 4.65 14.42 9.34
CA LEU A 174 4.84 13.14 9.97
C LEU A 174 6.09 13.21 10.85
N SER A 175 5.93 13.05 12.16
CA SER A 175 7.04 12.96 13.12
C SER A 175 7.32 11.51 13.47
N ILE A 176 8.59 11.18 13.71
CA ILE A 176 9.02 9.81 14.05
C ILE A 176 9.56 9.83 15.48
N ARG A 177 9.09 8.90 16.32
CA ARG A 177 9.55 8.71 17.68
C ARG A 177 9.49 7.23 18.04
N ASP A 178 10.61 6.69 18.54
CA ASP A 178 10.72 5.28 18.97
C ASP A 178 10.24 4.27 17.89
N GLY A 179 10.63 4.51 16.62
CA GLY A 179 10.27 3.64 15.49
C GLY A 179 8.80 3.73 15.04
N ILE A 180 8.03 4.69 15.55
CA ILE A 180 6.60 4.90 15.20
C ILE A 180 6.43 6.28 14.58
N GLY A 181 5.69 6.32 13.46
CA GLY A 181 5.26 7.57 12.82
C GLY A 181 4.00 8.14 13.49
N TYR A 182 3.92 9.46 13.57
CA TYR A 182 2.79 10.20 14.14
C TYR A 182 2.33 11.30 13.19
N VAL A 183 1.02 11.33 12.92
CA VAL A 183 0.34 12.32 12.07
C VAL A 183 -0.87 12.90 12.79
#